data_70ec26555ced77aa2a3f035d7e071b32
#
_entry.id   70ec26555ced77aa2a3f035d7e071b32
#
_cell.length_a   1.000
_cell.length_b   1.000
_cell.length_c   1.000
_cell.angle_alpha   90.00
_cell.angle_beta   90.00
_cell.angle_gamma   90.00
#
_symmetry.space_group_name_H-M   'P 1'
#
loop_
_entity.id
_entity.type
_entity.pdbx_description
1 polymer ?
#
loop_
_entity_poly.entity_id
_entity_poly.type
_entity_poly.pdbx_seq_one_letter_code
_entity_poly.pdbx_strand_id
1 'polypeptide(L)'
;IAYTDNRLIDLNCGNYLTASYPTRELKHVSLIGFLGHEAAHILYTDFSTLALFMQAVDNGTMYPCVPADLEPDEQEYLEKYLEVLKEKDQKIICIIKYVLHSIANILEDCYIEGSMCTDFPGKFKTGIVLNNVKLTEDALSVSQQIENEVPSAAILMNMILQYARIGEYNNDGGYKGDLIDSFDSCIELVDEAIDKTDARRRYDCANRILIRMWPYVEEWIEEIKKDPSKTPQEVMDMLEAMEKALGNPTGVAGGSKAPAGTGA
;
A
#
# COMPACT_ATOMS: atom_id res chain seq x y z
N ILE A 1 8.16 3.66 -12.20
CA ILE A 1 8.65 2.47 -12.91
C ILE A 1 7.79 2.24 -14.15
N ALA A 2 6.53 2.02 -13.97
CA ALA A 2 5.51 1.97 -15.01
C ALA A 2 4.27 2.72 -14.49
N TYR A 3 3.36 3.12 -15.37
CA TYR A 3 2.06 3.64 -14.97
C TYR A 3 1.03 3.49 -16.11
N THR A 4 -0.26 3.48 -15.75
CA THR A 4 -1.34 3.56 -16.71
C THR A 4 -2.35 4.65 -16.35
N ASP A 5 -2.93 5.29 -17.38
CA ASP A 5 -4.08 6.20 -17.25
C ASP A 5 -5.40 5.55 -17.73
N ASN A 6 -5.43 4.22 -17.76
CA ASN A 6 -6.51 3.40 -18.33
C ASN A 6 -6.67 3.49 -19.86
N ARG A 7 -5.72 4.11 -20.55
CA ARG A 7 -5.69 4.22 -22.02
C ARG A 7 -4.33 3.88 -22.61
N LEU A 8 -3.29 4.30 -21.91
CA LEU A 8 -1.91 4.10 -22.30
C LEU A 8 -1.16 3.46 -21.12
N ILE A 9 -0.17 2.64 -21.46
CA ILE A 9 0.78 2.10 -20.49
C ILE A 9 2.14 2.68 -20.85
N ASP A 10 2.73 3.42 -19.89
CA ASP A 10 4.08 3.92 -19.98
C ASP A 10 5.03 3.04 -19.18
N LEU A 11 6.07 2.54 -19.85
CA LEU A 11 7.10 1.71 -19.23
C LEU A 11 8.45 2.42 -19.24
N ASN A 12 8.98 2.70 -18.06
CA ASN A 12 10.38 3.13 -17.93
C ASN A 12 11.32 1.94 -18.05
N CYS A 13 11.81 1.67 -19.26
CA CYS A 13 12.74 0.58 -19.52
C CYS A 13 14.10 0.71 -18.81
N GLY A 14 14.42 1.89 -18.29
CA GLY A 14 15.63 2.17 -17.52
C GLY A 14 15.41 2.19 -16.01
N ASN A 15 14.28 1.67 -15.50
CA ASN A 15 14.03 1.63 -14.07
C ASN A 15 15.07 0.79 -13.31
N TYR A 16 15.28 1.12 -12.03
CA TYR A 16 16.33 0.53 -11.21
C TYR A 16 16.22 -0.99 -11.08
N LEU A 17 14.98 -1.53 -10.90
CA LEU A 17 14.76 -2.94 -10.73
C LEU A 17 15.14 -3.74 -11.99
N THR A 18 14.62 -3.31 -13.15
CA THR A 18 14.98 -3.91 -14.43
C THR A 18 16.48 -3.80 -14.69
N ALA A 19 17.09 -2.65 -14.37
CA ALA A 19 18.52 -2.42 -14.55
C ALA A 19 19.39 -3.36 -13.69
N SER A 20 18.93 -3.75 -12.49
CA SER A 20 19.65 -4.61 -11.55
C SER A 20 19.81 -6.05 -12.02
N TYR A 21 18.95 -6.54 -12.93
CA TYR A 21 19.08 -7.90 -13.44
C TYR A 21 20.34 -8.10 -14.29
N PRO A 22 21.04 -9.23 -14.13
CA PRO A 22 22.36 -9.43 -14.75
C PRO A 22 22.30 -9.73 -16.25
N THR A 23 21.18 -10.28 -16.76
CA THR A 23 21.10 -10.66 -18.17
C THR A 23 20.01 -9.89 -18.93
N ARG A 24 20.16 -9.81 -20.24
CA ARG A 24 19.19 -9.16 -21.11
C ARG A 24 17.83 -9.88 -21.09
N GLU A 25 17.85 -11.19 -20.97
CA GLU A 25 16.65 -12.03 -20.88
C GLU A 25 15.84 -11.73 -19.62
N LEU A 26 16.50 -11.65 -18.46
CA LEU A 26 15.85 -11.31 -17.19
C LEU A 26 15.31 -9.87 -17.22
N LYS A 27 16.07 -8.92 -17.78
CA LYS A 27 15.58 -7.55 -17.98
C LYS A 27 14.32 -7.50 -18.84
N HIS A 28 14.27 -8.30 -19.89
CA HIS A 28 13.09 -8.41 -20.75
C HIS A 28 11.89 -9.02 -20.01
N VAL A 29 12.11 -10.08 -19.22
CA VAL A 29 11.07 -10.70 -18.40
C VAL A 29 10.56 -9.74 -17.35
N SER A 30 11.41 -8.97 -16.70
CA SER A 30 11.05 -7.92 -15.75
C SER A 30 10.15 -6.87 -16.38
N LEU A 31 10.49 -6.37 -17.58
CA LEU A 31 9.66 -5.40 -18.30
C LEU A 31 8.27 -5.97 -18.68
N ILE A 32 8.21 -7.25 -19.05
CA ILE A 32 6.93 -7.93 -19.29
C ILE A 32 6.12 -8.02 -18.00
N GLY A 33 6.75 -8.22 -16.85
CA GLY A 33 6.10 -8.20 -15.55
C GLY A 33 5.44 -6.85 -15.27
N PHE A 34 6.17 -5.75 -15.46
CA PHE A 34 5.58 -4.40 -15.31
C PHE A 34 4.46 -4.13 -16.31
N LEU A 35 4.61 -4.54 -17.57
CA LEU A 35 3.53 -4.46 -18.55
C LEU A 35 2.29 -5.25 -18.10
N GLY A 36 2.50 -6.44 -17.54
CA GLY A 36 1.43 -7.28 -16.99
C GLY A 36 0.72 -6.63 -15.82
N HIS A 37 1.45 -6.00 -14.90
CA HIS A 37 0.90 -5.24 -13.78
C HIS A 37 0.02 -4.08 -14.27
N GLU A 38 0.52 -3.22 -15.16
CA GLU A 38 -0.27 -2.10 -15.69
C GLU A 38 -1.49 -2.54 -16.50
N ALA A 39 -1.35 -3.63 -17.28
CA ALA A 39 -2.47 -4.22 -18.00
C ALA A 39 -3.52 -4.81 -17.02
N ALA A 40 -3.09 -5.32 -15.87
CA ALA A 40 -3.99 -5.84 -14.84
C ALA A 40 -4.85 -4.73 -14.23
N HIS A 41 -4.33 -3.53 -14.00
CA HIS A 41 -5.14 -2.39 -13.61
C HIS A 41 -6.26 -2.09 -14.60
N ILE A 42 -5.97 -2.13 -15.92
CA ILE A 42 -6.98 -1.89 -16.95
C ILE A 42 -8.08 -2.97 -16.94
N LEU A 43 -7.71 -4.22 -16.63
CA LEU A 43 -8.63 -5.36 -16.72
C LEU A 43 -9.44 -5.58 -15.44
N TYR A 44 -8.87 -5.32 -14.26
CA TYR A 44 -9.42 -5.79 -12.99
C TYR A 44 -9.70 -4.69 -11.97
N THR A 45 -9.13 -3.49 -12.09
CA THR A 45 -9.39 -2.40 -11.13
C THR A 45 -10.76 -1.77 -11.35
N ASP A 46 -11.57 -1.72 -10.30
CA ASP A 46 -12.79 -0.89 -10.29
C ASP A 46 -12.45 0.55 -9.91
N PHE A 47 -12.06 1.33 -10.92
CA PHE A 47 -11.71 2.74 -10.74
C PHE A 47 -12.85 3.59 -10.16
N SER A 48 -14.11 3.19 -10.39
CA SER A 48 -15.26 3.91 -9.85
C SER A 48 -15.35 3.73 -8.33
N THR A 49 -15.18 2.50 -7.87
CA THR A 49 -15.17 2.17 -6.43
C THR A 49 -13.93 2.75 -5.74
N LEU A 50 -12.77 2.73 -6.39
CA LEU A 50 -11.55 3.41 -5.91
C LEU A 50 -11.78 4.92 -5.73
N ALA A 51 -12.39 5.59 -6.69
CA ALA A 51 -12.68 7.02 -6.61
C ALA A 51 -13.62 7.34 -5.43
N LEU A 52 -14.63 6.51 -5.17
CA LEU A 52 -15.52 6.67 -4.02
C LEU A 52 -14.78 6.47 -2.68
N PHE A 53 -13.88 5.50 -2.60
CA PHE A 53 -13.05 5.28 -1.43
C PHE A 53 -12.15 6.49 -1.15
N MET A 54 -11.43 6.98 -2.15
CA MET A 54 -10.56 8.15 -2.01
C MET A 54 -11.34 9.41 -1.64
N GLN A 55 -12.53 9.61 -2.22
CA GLN A 55 -13.41 10.72 -1.85
C GLN A 55 -13.90 10.62 -0.40
N ALA A 56 -14.18 9.41 0.09
CA ALA A 56 -14.57 9.21 1.49
C ALA A 56 -13.43 9.60 2.44
N VAL A 57 -12.19 9.17 2.13
CA VAL A 57 -11.00 9.57 2.90
C VAL A 57 -10.83 11.09 2.91
N ASP A 58 -11.01 11.76 1.76
CA ASP A 58 -10.94 13.23 1.65
C ASP A 58 -12.01 13.95 2.49
N ASN A 59 -13.18 13.35 2.61
CA ASN A 59 -14.27 13.89 3.40
C ASN A 59 -14.21 13.52 4.90
N GLY A 60 -13.21 12.77 5.32
CA GLY A 60 -13.10 12.28 6.70
C GLY A 60 -14.18 11.26 7.06
N THR A 61 -14.59 10.44 6.09
CA THR A 61 -15.57 9.37 6.25
C THR A 61 -14.98 8.04 5.79
N MET A 62 -15.65 6.94 6.07
CA MET A 62 -15.23 5.59 5.67
C MET A 62 -16.12 5.04 4.55
N TYR A 63 -15.52 4.36 3.59
CA TYR A 63 -16.18 3.67 2.50
C TYR A 63 -15.74 2.19 2.49
N PRO A 64 -16.64 1.22 2.25
CA PRO A 64 -18.06 1.36 1.89
C PRO A 64 -18.96 1.79 3.05
N CYS A 65 -18.56 1.56 4.28
CA CYS A 65 -19.24 1.96 5.51
C CYS A 65 -18.24 1.94 6.67
N VAL A 66 -18.65 2.42 7.82
CA VAL A 66 -17.91 2.21 9.07
C VAL A 66 -17.94 0.72 9.39
N PRO A 67 -16.78 0.06 9.64
CA PRO A 67 -16.74 -1.35 10.00
C PRO A 67 -17.61 -1.66 11.21
N ALA A 68 -18.39 -2.74 11.11
CA ALA A 68 -19.16 -3.29 12.20
C ALA A 68 -18.53 -4.61 12.69
N ASP A 69 -19.01 -5.16 13.78
CA ASP A 69 -18.54 -6.42 14.35
C ASP A 69 -17.03 -6.39 14.67
N LEU A 70 -16.61 -5.30 15.30
CA LEU A 70 -15.25 -5.08 15.78
C LEU A 70 -15.08 -5.65 17.19
N GLU A 71 -13.88 -6.15 17.50
CA GLU A 71 -13.50 -6.48 18.86
C GLU A 71 -13.42 -5.21 19.73
N PRO A 72 -13.51 -5.32 21.07
CA PRO A 72 -13.55 -4.16 21.96
C PRO A 72 -12.40 -3.18 21.76
N ASP A 73 -11.18 -3.68 21.57
CA ASP A 73 -10.00 -2.85 21.32
C ASP A 73 -10.07 -2.15 19.95
N GLU A 74 -10.53 -2.86 18.92
CA GLU A 74 -10.75 -2.30 17.58
C GLU A 74 -11.82 -1.20 17.61
N GLN A 75 -12.86 -1.37 18.44
CA GLN A 75 -13.90 -0.34 18.62
C GLN A 75 -13.32 0.93 19.24
N GLU A 76 -12.44 0.81 20.26
CA GLU A 76 -11.75 1.96 20.85
C GLU A 76 -10.87 2.67 19.81
N TYR A 77 -10.12 1.92 18.98
CA TYR A 77 -9.27 2.47 17.94
C TYR A 77 -10.09 3.19 16.85
N LEU A 78 -11.24 2.62 16.47
CA LEU A 78 -12.16 3.29 15.55
C LEU A 78 -12.67 4.61 16.11
N GLU A 79 -13.04 4.67 17.39
CA GLU A 79 -13.51 5.89 18.04
C GLU A 79 -12.42 6.97 18.03
N LYS A 80 -11.18 6.62 18.40
CA LYS A 80 -10.02 7.53 18.33
C LYS A 80 -9.76 8.05 16.92
N TYR A 81 -9.78 7.14 15.93
CA TYR A 81 -9.64 7.52 14.52
C TYR A 81 -10.70 8.54 14.09
N LEU A 82 -11.97 8.29 14.43
CA LEU A 82 -13.07 9.20 14.08
C LEU A 82 -12.98 10.54 14.82
N GLU A 83 -12.43 10.59 16.03
CA GLU A 83 -12.16 11.82 16.75
C GLU A 83 -11.10 12.66 16.06
N VAL A 84 -9.99 12.04 15.69
CA VAL A 84 -8.91 12.71 14.95
C VAL A 84 -9.41 13.30 13.63
N LEU A 85 -10.28 12.61 12.91
CA LEU A 85 -10.88 13.13 11.68
C LEU A 85 -11.75 14.36 11.93
N LYS A 86 -12.42 14.46 13.09
CA LYS A 86 -13.25 15.63 13.45
C LYS A 86 -12.42 16.90 13.71
N GLU A 87 -11.17 16.75 14.13
CA GLU A 87 -10.23 17.87 14.35
C GLU A 87 -9.89 18.60 13.05
N LYS A 88 -9.99 17.94 11.90
CA LYS A 88 -9.68 18.47 10.56
C LYS A 88 -8.30 19.11 10.43
N ASP A 89 -7.32 18.66 11.22
CA ASP A 89 -5.93 19.07 11.05
C ASP A 89 -5.39 18.49 9.74
N GLN A 90 -5.06 19.36 8.79
CA GLN A 90 -4.62 18.97 7.45
C GLN A 90 -3.33 18.15 7.47
N LYS A 91 -2.44 18.36 8.44
CA LYS A 91 -1.19 17.59 8.58
C LYS A 91 -1.50 16.14 8.92
N ILE A 92 -2.42 15.94 9.85
CA ILE A 92 -2.84 14.63 10.32
C ILE A 92 -3.64 13.91 9.23
N ILE A 93 -4.51 14.65 8.53
CA ILE A 93 -5.24 14.11 7.38
C ILE A 93 -4.27 13.62 6.29
N CYS A 94 -3.14 14.30 6.05
CA CYS A 94 -2.12 13.82 5.11
C CYS A 94 -1.55 12.44 5.52
N ILE A 95 -1.27 12.22 6.81
CA ILE A 95 -0.78 10.92 7.30
C ILE A 95 -1.84 9.83 7.12
N ILE A 96 -3.08 10.10 7.54
CA ILE A 96 -4.18 9.15 7.43
C ILE A 96 -4.43 8.76 5.97
N LYS A 97 -4.45 9.75 5.07
CA LYS A 97 -4.58 9.51 3.63
C LYS A 97 -3.44 8.66 3.09
N TYR A 98 -2.22 8.97 3.48
CA TYR A 98 -1.06 8.19 3.08
C TYR A 98 -1.19 6.73 3.51
N VAL A 99 -1.50 6.47 4.78
CA VAL A 99 -1.64 5.10 5.31
C VAL A 99 -2.79 4.36 4.61
N LEU A 100 -3.98 4.95 4.54
CA LEU A 100 -5.13 4.32 3.88
C LEU A 100 -4.90 4.07 2.39
N HIS A 101 -4.32 5.05 1.68
CA HIS A 101 -3.99 4.90 0.27
C HIS A 101 -2.96 3.78 0.06
N SER A 102 -1.92 3.73 0.91
CA SER A 102 -0.89 2.70 0.83
C SER A 102 -1.46 1.30 1.06
N ILE A 103 -2.28 1.11 2.11
CA ILE A 103 -2.92 -0.18 2.39
C ILE A 103 -3.83 -0.57 1.21
N ALA A 104 -4.69 0.33 0.76
CA ALA A 104 -5.61 0.05 -0.35
C ALA A 104 -4.87 -0.32 -1.63
N ASN A 105 -3.77 0.38 -1.94
CA ASN A 105 -2.94 0.10 -3.10
C ASN A 105 -2.26 -1.27 -3.00
N ILE A 106 -1.70 -1.62 -1.83
CA ILE A 106 -1.13 -2.95 -1.58
C ILE A 106 -2.14 -4.06 -1.89
N LEU A 107 -3.35 -3.94 -1.34
CA LEU A 107 -4.39 -4.95 -1.52
C LEU A 107 -4.89 -5.02 -2.97
N GLU A 108 -5.05 -3.89 -3.63
CA GLU A 108 -5.47 -3.81 -5.03
C GLU A 108 -4.40 -4.40 -5.95
N ASP A 109 -3.14 -3.99 -5.80
CA ASP A 109 -2.03 -4.47 -6.63
C ASP A 109 -1.89 -5.99 -6.53
N CYS A 110 -1.94 -6.55 -5.32
CA CYS A 110 -1.82 -7.99 -5.14
C CYS A 110 -3.02 -8.75 -5.70
N TYR A 111 -4.24 -8.21 -5.58
CA TYR A 111 -5.43 -8.78 -6.20
C TYR A 111 -5.34 -8.81 -7.73
N ILE A 112 -4.98 -7.70 -8.36
CA ILE A 112 -4.91 -7.62 -9.82
C ILE A 112 -3.77 -8.47 -10.39
N GLU A 113 -2.63 -8.50 -9.71
CA GLU A 113 -1.50 -9.36 -10.08
C GLU A 113 -1.85 -10.85 -9.96
N GLY A 114 -2.53 -11.26 -8.90
CA GLY A 114 -3.06 -12.61 -8.72
C GLY A 114 -4.03 -13.01 -9.84
N SER A 115 -4.95 -12.11 -10.20
CA SER A 115 -5.89 -12.29 -11.29
C SER A 115 -5.16 -12.41 -12.64
N MET A 116 -4.19 -11.52 -12.90
CA MET A 116 -3.37 -11.57 -14.12
C MET A 116 -2.56 -12.88 -14.21
N CYS A 117 -1.98 -13.32 -13.11
CA CYS A 117 -1.22 -14.57 -13.06
C CYS A 117 -2.11 -15.80 -13.30
N THR A 118 -3.38 -15.74 -12.93
CA THR A 118 -4.36 -16.82 -13.10
C THR A 118 -4.86 -16.87 -14.54
N ASP A 119 -5.26 -15.74 -15.10
CA ASP A 119 -5.86 -15.67 -16.43
C ASP A 119 -4.80 -15.71 -17.54
N PHE A 120 -3.60 -15.23 -17.27
CA PHE A 120 -2.47 -15.18 -18.21
C PHE A 120 -1.21 -15.86 -17.63
N PRO A 121 -1.20 -17.18 -17.41
CA PRO A 121 -0.16 -17.90 -16.67
C PRO A 121 1.20 -17.99 -17.37
N GLY A 122 1.36 -17.34 -18.52
CA GLY A 122 2.60 -17.35 -19.30
C GLY A 122 3.61 -16.31 -18.85
N LYS A 123 4.04 -15.45 -19.79
CA LYS A 123 5.12 -14.47 -19.56
C LYS A 123 4.75 -13.41 -18.54
N PHE A 124 3.48 -13.00 -18.45
CA PHE A 124 3.06 -12.02 -17.44
C PHE A 124 3.26 -12.57 -16.04
N LYS A 125 2.75 -13.76 -15.74
CA LYS A 125 2.99 -14.44 -14.46
C LYS A 125 4.48 -14.53 -14.14
N THR A 126 5.30 -15.01 -15.09
CA THR A 126 6.74 -15.15 -14.85
C THR A 126 7.39 -13.80 -14.53
N GLY A 127 7.02 -12.74 -15.23
CA GLY A 127 7.56 -11.40 -15.00
C GLY A 127 7.11 -10.77 -13.70
N ILE A 128 5.83 -10.88 -13.36
CA ILE A 128 5.26 -10.38 -12.10
C ILE A 128 5.94 -11.08 -10.92
N VAL A 129 5.99 -12.41 -10.91
CA VAL A 129 6.60 -13.18 -9.83
C VAL A 129 8.10 -12.86 -9.71
N LEU A 130 8.82 -12.76 -10.84
CA LEU A 130 10.24 -12.39 -10.83
C LEU A 130 10.47 -11.02 -10.16
N ASN A 131 9.64 -10.03 -10.50
CA ASN A 131 9.76 -8.68 -9.93
C ASN A 131 9.40 -8.68 -8.44
N ASN A 132 8.33 -9.36 -8.02
CA ASN A 132 7.89 -9.39 -6.63
C ASN A 132 8.91 -10.08 -5.72
N VAL A 133 9.47 -11.20 -6.14
CA VAL A 133 10.56 -11.86 -5.40
C VAL A 133 11.75 -10.91 -5.25
N LYS A 134 12.18 -10.30 -6.36
CA LYS A 134 13.34 -9.39 -6.32
C LYS A 134 13.09 -8.16 -5.44
N LEU A 135 11.90 -7.57 -5.50
CA LEU A 135 11.54 -6.43 -4.64
C LEU A 135 11.56 -6.80 -3.16
N THR A 136 11.12 -8.01 -2.82
CA THR A 136 11.15 -8.48 -1.42
C THR A 136 12.57 -8.83 -0.97
N GLU A 137 13.39 -9.46 -1.83
CA GLU A 137 14.80 -9.71 -1.53
C GLU A 137 15.62 -8.43 -1.31
N ASP A 138 15.31 -7.38 -2.04
CA ASP A 138 16.00 -6.08 -1.94
C ASP A 138 15.43 -5.19 -0.81
N ALA A 139 14.32 -5.59 -0.18
CA ALA A 139 13.70 -4.82 0.89
C ALA A 139 14.52 -4.87 2.18
N LEU A 140 14.54 -3.76 2.93
CA LEU A 140 15.15 -3.73 4.25
C LEU A 140 14.41 -4.68 5.19
N SER A 141 15.17 -5.39 6.05
CA SER A 141 14.58 -6.21 7.10
C SER A 141 13.89 -5.33 8.15
N VAL A 142 13.00 -5.95 8.94
CA VAL A 142 12.33 -5.24 10.06
C VAL A 142 13.35 -4.58 10.98
N SER A 143 14.42 -5.29 11.37
CA SER A 143 15.47 -4.75 12.22
C SER A 143 16.20 -3.55 11.60
N GLN A 144 16.50 -3.61 10.30
CA GLN A 144 17.14 -2.50 9.59
C GLN A 144 16.22 -1.27 9.49
N GLN A 145 14.92 -1.49 9.30
CA GLN A 145 13.95 -0.38 9.28
C GLN A 145 13.84 0.30 10.64
N ILE A 146 13.86 -0.47 11.75
CA ILE A 146 13.89 0.06 13.11
C ILE A 146 15.17 0.86 13.35
N GLU A 147 16.33 0.33 12.96
CA GLU A 147 17.62 1.02 13.07
C GLU A 147 17.66 2.33 12.27
N ASN A 148 16.92 2.40 11.18
CA ASN A 148 16.78 3.61 10.34
C ASN A 148 15.67 4.55 10.84
N GLU A 149 15.12 4.31 12.03
CA GLU A 149 14.06 5.15 12.64
C GLU A 149 12.81 5.29 11.76
N VAL A 150 12.50 4.25 10.97
CA VAL A 150 11.26 4.22 10.17
C VAL A 150 10.05 4.12 11.11
N PRO A 151 8.99 4.93 10.93
CA PRO A 151 7.79 4.84 11.75
C PRO A 151 7.20 3.43 11.77
N SER A 152 6.77 2.96 12.94
CA SER A 152 6.26 1.60 13.14
C SER A 152 5.10 1.26 12.20
N ALA A 153 4.21 2.21 11.93
CA ALA A 153 3.13 2.05 10.94
C ALA A 153 3.66 1.77 9.53
N ALA A 154 4.75 2.44 9.12
CA ALA A 154 5.36 2.23 7.81
C ALA A 154 6.07 0.86 7.72
N ILE A 155 6.72 0.42 8.81
CA ILE A 155 7.32 -0.92 8.90
C ILE A 155 6.22 -1.98 8.74
N LEU A 156 5.11 -1.83 9.44
CA LEU A 156 3.99 -2.77 9.38
C LEU A 156 3.35 -2.83 7.98
N MET A 157 3.16 -1.68 7.33
CA MET A 157 2.71 -1.64 5.92
C MET A 157 3.69 -2.36 4.99
N ASN A 158 5.00 -2.24 5.22
CA ASN A 158 6.00 -2.93 4.42
C ASN A 158 5.99 -4.46 4.65
N MET A 159 5.77 -4.91 5.90
CA MET A 159 5.57 -6.34 6.19
C MET A 159 4.32 -6.87 5.45
N ILE A 160 3.21 -6.14 5.49
CA ILE A 160 1.96 -6.49 4.79
C ILE A 160 2.20 -6.56 3.27
N LEU A 161 2.90 -5.58 2.69
CA LEU A 161 3.22 -5.55 1.26
C LEU A 161 4.01 -6.79 0.81
N GLN A 162 5.07 -7.13 1.55
CA GLN A 162 5.92 -8.27 1.21
C GLN A 162 5.13 -9.58 1.33
N TYR A 163 4.38 -9.75 2.42
CA TYR A 163 3.51 -10.91 2.63
C TYR A 163 2.46 -11.04 1.52
N ALA A 164 1.76 -9.96 1.20
CA ALA A 164 0.74 -9.96 0.16
C ALA A 164 1.29 -10.36 -1.22
N ARG A 165 2.55 -10.04 -1.51
CA ARG A 165 3.23 -10.36 -2.78
C ARG A 165 3.72 -11.79 -2.87
N ILE A 166 4.34 -12.31 -1.81
CA ILE A 166 5.06 -13.60 -1.89
C ILE A 166 4.77 -14.55 -0.71
N GLY A 167 3.92 -14.17 0.24
CA GLY A 167 3.60 -14.97 1.43
C GLY A 167 4.63 -14.90 2.56
N GLU A 168 5.67 -14.07 2.43
CA GLU A 168 6.75 -13.93 3.40
C GLU A 168 7.15 -12.46 3.52
N TYR A 169 7.78 -12.08 4.64
CA TYR A 169 8.42 -10.77 4.82
C TYR A 169 9.86 -10.92 5.35
N ASN A 170 10.71 -9.95 5.03
CA ASN A 170 12.12 -9.98 5.42
C ASN A 170 12.27 -9.67 6.91
N ASN A 171 12.53 -10.71 7.71
CA ASN A 171 12.87 -10.63 9.13
C ASN A 171 14.31 -11.08 9.41
N ASP A 172 15.23 -10.79 8.51
CA ASP A 172 16.65 -10.98 8.75
C ASP A 172 17.08 -10.13 9.95
N GLY A 173 17.72 -10.76 10.95
CA GLY A 173 17.99 -10.15 12.24
C GLY A 173 17.07 -10.66 13.35
N GLY A 174 15.98 -11.37 13.02
CA GLY A 174 15.15 -12.10 13.98
C GLY A 174 14.42 -11.22 14.98
N TYR A 175 13.83 -10.09 14.52
CA TYR A 175 12.98 -9.24 15.33
C TYR A 175 11.85 -10.05 16.00
N LYS A 176 11.58 -9.81 17.26
CA LYS A 176 10.58 -10.49 18.11
C LYS A 176 9.80 -9.48 18.97
N GLY A 177 9.28 -8.46 18.38
CA GLY A 177 8.48 -7.44 19.06
C GLY A 177 7.02 -7.46 18.62
N ASP A 178 6.28 -6.54 19.17
CA ASP A 178 4.82 -6.36 19.02
C ASP A 178 4.34 -6.07 17.58
N LEU A 179 5.24 -5.62 16.70
CA LEU A 179 4.91 -5.51 15.26
C LEU A 179 4.54 -6.85 14.64
N ILE A 180 5.10 -7.97 15.15
CA ILE A 180 4.76 -9.31 14.64
C ILE A 180 3.32 -9.66 15.00
N ASP A 181 2.93 -9.49 16.27
CA ASP A 181 1.57 -9.78 16.72
C ASP A 181 0.55 -8.92 15.97
N SER A 182 0.88 -7.65 15.74
CA SER A 182 0.04 -6.72 14.97
C SER A 182 -0.05 -7.12 13.50
N PHE A 183 1.06 -7.53 12.89
CA PHE A 183 1.08 -8.06 11.53
C PHE A 183 0.23 -9.34 11.43
N ASP A 184 0.43 -10.29 12.34
CA ASP A 184 -0.33 -11.55 12.37
C ASP A 184 -1.84 -11.30 12.49
N SER A 185 -2.25 -10.28 13.23
CA SER A 185 -3.65 -9.88 13.33
C SER A 185 -4.24 -9.36 12.02
N CYS A 186 -3.41 -8.89 11.09
CA CYS A 186 -3.86 -8.36 9.80
C CYS A 186 -3.92 -9.42 8.68
N ILE A 187 -3.25 -10.58 8.84
CA ILE A 187 -3.08 -11.58 7.78
C ILE A 187 -4.42 -12.02 7.18
N GLU A 188 -5.40 -12.37 8.02
CA GLU A 188 -6.71 -12.82 7.55
C GLU A 188 -7.42 -11.78 6.68
N LEU A 189 -7.31 -10.49 7.03
CA LEU A 189 -7.88 -9.40 6.24
C LEU A 189 -7.15 -9.20 4.91
N VAL A 190 -5.83 -9.39 4.89
CA VAL A 190 -5.02 -9.32 3.67
C VAL A 190 -5.40 -10.47 2.74
N ASP A 191 -5.45 -11.70 3.24
CA ASP A 191 -5.82 -12.89 2.46
C ASP A 191 -7.25 -12.76 1.90
N GLU A 192 -8.20 -12.30 2.72
CA GLU A 192 -9.56 -12.04 2.27
C GLU A 192 -9.59 -10.99 1.15
N ALA A 193 -8.89 -9.88 1.32
CA ALA A 193 -8.88 -8.78 0.35
C ALA A 193 -8.34 -9.22 -1.02
N ILE A 194 -7.29 -10.05 -1.02
CA ILE A 194 -6.64 -10.54 -2.25
C ILE A 194 -7.52 -11.59 -2.97
N ASP A 195 -8.27 -12.40 -2.21
CA ASP A 195 -9.13 -13.46 -2.78
C ASP A 195 -10.46 -12.92 -3.35
N LYS A 196 -10.96 -11.79 -2.88
CA LYS A 196 -12.27 -11.27 -3.27
C LYS A 196 -12.24 -10.37 -4.50
N THR A 197 -13.14 -10.65 -5.44
CA THR A 197 -13.35 -9.81 -6.63
C THR A 197 -14.08 -8.50 -6.32
N ASP A 198 -14.82 -8.41 -5.22
CA ASP A 198 -15.55 -7.19 -4.82
C ASP A 198 -14.60 -6.13 -4.24
N ALA A 199 -14.36 -5.06 -4.99
CA ALA A 199 -13.51 -3.96 -4.56
C ALA A 199 -13.98 -3.29 -3.27
N ARG A 200 -15.29 -3.25 -2.99
CA ARG A 200 -15.81 -2.70 -1.73
C ARG A 200 -15.33 -3.51 -0.54
N ARG A 201 -15.26 -4.83 -0.67
CA ARG A 201 -14.75 -5.69 0.39
C ARG A 201 -13.25 -5.47 0.63
N ARG A 202 -12.47 -5.26 -0.43
CA ARG A 202 -11.04 -4.89 -0.30
C ARG A 202 -10.87 -3.59 0.48
N TYR A 203 -11.70 -2.57 0.20
CA TYR A 203 -11.62 -1.29 0.94
C TYR A 203 -12.16 -1.39 2.38
N ASP A 204 -13.14 -2.27 2.65
CA ASP A 204 -13.52 -2.60 4.03
C ASP A 204 -12.35 -3.27 4.78
N CYS A 205 -11.65 -4.22 4.14
CA CYS A 205 -10.43 -4.81 4.70
C CYS A 205 -9.34 -3.74 4.95
N ALA A 206 -9.13 -2.80 4.03
CA ALA A 206 -8.18 -1.71 4.23
C ALA A 206 -8.52 -0.84 5.44
N ASN A 207 -9.80 -0.52 5.64
CA ASN A 207 -10.26 0.20 6.83
C ASN A 207 -10.02 -0.60 8.12
N ARG A 208 -10.29 -1.90 8.11
CA ARG A 208 -10.07 -2.78 9.28
C ARG A 208 -8.58 -2.93 9.59
N ILE A 209 -7.74 -3.04 8.59
CA ILE A 209 -6.28 -3.06 8.75
C ILE A 209 -5.82 -1.74 9.38
N LEU A 210 -6.28 -0.57 8.89
CA LEU A 210 -5.98 0.71 9.52
C LEU A 210 -6.37 0.75 11.00
N ILE A 211 -7.56 0.23 11.35
CA ILE A 211 -8.03 0.19 12.75
C ILE A 211 -7.07 -0.66 13.60
N ARG A 212 -6.66 -1.84 13.13
CA ARG A 212 -5.69 -2.71 13.83
C ARG A 212 -4.31 -2.08 13.95
N MET A 213 -3.92 -1.27 12.98
CA MET A 213 -2.66 -0.52 12.99
C MET A 213 -2.74 0.79 13.78
N TRP A 214 -3.92 1.18 14.27
CA TRP A 214 -4.15 2.50 14.84
C TRP A 214 -3.16 2.90 15.92
N PRO A 215 -2.73 2.05 16.87
CA PRO A 215 -1.74 2.42 17.87
C PRO A 215 -0.45 2.99 17.27
N TYR A 216 0.04 2.43 16.19
CA TYR A 216 1.26 2.88 15.50
C TYR A 216 1.02 4.13 14.65
N VAL A 217 -0.18 4.27 14.08
CA VAL A 217 -0.58 5.48 13.36
C VAL A 217 -0.75 6.65 14.34
N GLU A 218 -1.37 6.41 15.50
CA GLU A 218 -1.51 7.39 16.57
C GLU A 218 -0.14 7.87 17.08
N GLU A 219 0.81 6.95 17.31
CA GLU A 219 2.19 7.28 17.67
C GLU A 219 2.84 8.21 16.63
N TRP A 220 2.68 7.90 15.36
CA TRP A 220 3.20 8.73 14.27
C TRP A 220 2.55 10.12 14.22
N ILE A 221 1.24 10.19 14.43
CA ILE A 221 0.49 11.45 14.54
C ILE A 221 1.02 12.29 15.70
N GLU A 222 1.25 11.68 16.87
CA GLU A 222 1.76 12.40 18.03
C GLU A 222 3.19 12.93 17.80
N GLU A 223 4.04 12.20 17.06
CA GLU A 223 5.35 12.71 16.64
C GLU A 223 5.21 13.97 15.76
N ILE A 224 4.28 14.00 14.82
CA ILE A 224 4.05 15.18 13.98
C ILE A 224 3.49 16.36 14.80
N LYS A 225 2.63 16.08 15.78
CA LYS A 225 2.08 17.11 16.67
C LYS A 225 3.14 17.79 17.55
N LYS A 226 4.26 17.13 17.85
CA LYS A 226 5.37 17.72 18.62
C LYS A 226 5.99 18.93 17.94
N ASP A 227 5.89 19.04 16.61
CA ASP A 227 6.34 20.20 15.86
C ASP A 227 5.17 20.97 15.25
N PRO A 228 4.57 21.92 15.99
CA PRO A 228 3.44 22.69 15.51
C PRO A 228 3.78 23.60 14.30
N SER A 229 5.07 23.86 14.06
CA SER A 229 5.52 24.71 12.95
C SER A 229 5.46 24.02 11.59
N LYS A 230 5.43 22.68 11.54
CA LYS A 230 5.33 21.93 10.29
C LYS A 230 4.05 22.29 9.53
N THR A 231 4.19 22.49 8.24
CA THR A 231 3.08 22.68 7.31
C THR A 231 2.60 21.33 6.75
N PRO A 232 1.38 21.23 6.22
CA PRO A 232 0.91 20.03 5.52
C PRO A 232 1.83 19.63 4.35
N GLN A 233 2.41 20.60 3.64
CA GLN A 233 3.34 20.33 2.54
C GLN A 233 4.63 19.68 3.03
N GLU A 234 5.21 20.15 4.13
CA GLU A 234 6.40 19.54 4.74
C GLU A 234 6.13 18.12 5.23
N VAL A 235 4.91 17.82 5.71
CA VAL A 235 4.51 16.45 6.05
C VAL A 235 4.45 15.58 4.79
N MET A 236 3.85 16.06 3.71
CA MET A 236 3.82 15.33 2.43
C MET A 236 5.22 15.09 1.87
N ASP A 237 6.09 16.11 1.88
CA ASP A 237 7.47 15.98 1.40
C ASP A 237 8.25 14.95 2.23
N MET A 238 7.99 14.88 3.55
CA MET A 238 8.56 13.88 4.45
C MET A 238 8.07 12.45 4.11
N LEU A 239 6.77 12.29 3.85
CA LEU A 239 6.19 11.00 3.45
C LEU A 239 6.77 10.50 2.11
N GLU A 240 6.88 11.39 1.12
CA GLU A 240 7.50 11.08 -0.17
C GLU A 240 8.98 10.72 -0.04
N ALA A 241 9.72 11.43 0.81
CA ALA A 241 11.13 11.14 1.06
C ALA A 241 11.32 9.78 1.75
N MET A 242 10.46 9.45 2.72
CA MET A 242 10.46 8.16 3.41
C MET A 242 10.16 7.02 2.42
N GLU A 243 9.12 7.14 1.61
CA GLU A 243 8.74 6.17 0.61
C GLU A 243 9.88 5.89 -0.39
N LYS A 244 10.54 6.96 -0.83
CA LYS A 244 11.70 6.86 -1.70
C LYS A 244 12.90 6.18 -1.02
N ALA A 245 13.13 6.43 0.26
CA ALA A 245 14.19 5.80 1.04
C ALA A 245 13.95 4.30 1.27
N LEU A 246 12.69 3.90 1.43
CA LEU A 246 12.28 2.50 1.57
C LEU A 246 12.23 1.74 0.23
N GLY A 247 12.67 2.35 -0.87
CA GLY A 247 12.67 1.72 -2.19
C GLY A 247 11.29 1.56 -2.79
N ASN A 248 10.36 2.45 -2.41
CA ASN A 248 8.97 2.41 -2.84
C ASN A 248 8.20 1.16 -2.33
N PRO A 249 8.18 0.92 -1.03
CA PRO A 249 7.65 -0.32 -0.46
C PRO A 249 6.15 -0.50 -0.70
N THR A 250 5.41 0.60 -0.86
CA THR A 250 3.94 0.57 -1.01
C THR A 250 3.45 0.43 -2.45
N GLY A 251 4.37 0.34 -3.43
CA GLY A 251 3.96 0.24 -4.84
C GLY A 251 3.42 1.55 -5.45
N VAL A 252 3.43 2.65 -4.71
CA VAL A 252 2.87 3.96 -5.14
C VAL A 252 3.64 4.60 -6.33
N ALA A 253 4.63 3.94 -6.89
CA ALA A 253 5.30 4.37 -8.13
C ALA A 253 4.45 4.21 -9.39
N GLY A 254 3.25 3.70 -9.28
CA GLY A 254 2.29 3.53 -10.36
C GLY A 254 0.94 4.16 -10.02
N GLY A 255 0.92 5.31 -9.34
CA GLY A 255 -0.34 5.97 -9.03
C GLY A 255 -1.18 6.17 -10.27
N SER A 256 -2.24 5.40 -10.42
CA SER A 256 -3.31 5.70 -11.36
C SER A 256 -3.85 7.08 -11.03
N LYS A 257 -3.41 8.10 -11.77
CA LYS A 257 -4.09 9.39 -11.72
C LYS A 257 -5.52 9.12 -12.17
N ALA A 258 -6.46 9.25 -11.24
CA ALA A 258 -7.87 9.24 -11.59
C ALA A 258 -8.06 10.18 -12.78
N PRO A 259 -8.77 9.77 -13.85
CA PRO A 259 -8.97 10.62 -15.00
C PRO A 259 -9.63 11.90 -14.53
N ALA A 260 -9.00 13.05 -14.83
CA ALA A 260 -9.61 14.35 -14.60
C ALA A 260 -10.98 14.34 -15.28
N GLY A 261 -12.05 14.45 -14.50
CA GLY A 261 -13.40 14.41 -15.00
C GLY A 261 -13.55 15.41 -16.14
N THR A 262 -13.77 14.92 -17.35
CA THR A 262 -14.22 15.75 -18.46
C THR A 262 -15.66 16.14 -18.13
N GLY A 263 -15.81 17.33 -17.54
CA GLY A 263 -17.09 17.99 -17.50
C GLY A 263 -17.59 18.20 -18.91
N ALA A 264 -18.75 17.68 -19.22
CA ALA A 264 -19.60 18.06 -20.33
C ALA A 264 -20.97 18.36 -19.76
#